data_aa634f4abcc9032d773e83f87d47ea79
#
_entry.id   aa634f4abcc9032d773e83f87d47ea79
#
_cell.length_a   1.000
_cell.length_b   1.000
_cell.length_c   1.000
_cell.angle_alpha   90.00
_cell.angle_beta   90.00
_cell.angle_gamma   90.00
#
_symmetry.space_group_name_H-M   'P 1'
#
loop_
_entity.id
_entity.type
_entity.pdbx_description
1 polymer ?
#
loop_
_entity_poly.entity_id
_entity_poly.type
_entity_poly.pdbx_seq_one_letter_code
_entity_poly.pdbx_strand_id
1 'polypeptide(L)'
;MNQPLAMTLTQKAPIISRSLGAVVVVALMILPFLALLPAENPLAISTYTLTLIGKILCYAVVAIALDLVWGYAGLLSLGHGLFFALGGYAMGMYLMRQAAGDGLPAFMSFLSWSELPWFWSGSQHFAWALCLIVLVPGLLALIFGYFAFRSKIKGVYFSIMTQALTYAGMLLFFRNETGFGGNNGFTGFTTMLGFPVSATSTRIALFLATLVLLIASLALGFALARTKFGRVLTAVRDAENRLTFCGYDPKGFKLFVWTLSAVLCALAGALYVPQVGIINPSEMSPTNSIEAAIWVALGGRGTLIGPVLGAGIVNGAKSWFTMAMPEYWQFFLGLIFILVTLFLPKGVIGLLKRGREK
;
A
#
# COMPACT_ATOMS: atom_id res chain seq x y z
N MET A 1 -19.51 21.92 -27.48
CA MET A 1 -20.11 20.58 -27.50
C MET A 1 -19.12 19.62 -26.91
N ASN A 2 -19.22 19.36 -25.60
CA ASN A 2 -18.30 18.47 -24.89
C ASN A 2 -18.85 17.05 -24.91
N GLN A 3 -18.19 16.15 -25.61
CA GLN A 3 -18.51 14.72 -25.53
C GLN A 3 -18.26 14.22 -24.10
N PRO A 4 -19.18 13.42 -23.54
CA PRO A 4 -19.04 12.94 -22.17
C PRO A 4 -17.86 11.96 -22.06
N LEU A 5 -16.95 12.23 -21.12
CA LEU A 5 -15.77 11.42 -20.76
C LEU A 5 -16.08 9.94 -20.43
N ALA A 6 -17.36 9.60 -20.28
CA ALA A 6 -17.81 8.24 -19.91
C ALA A 6 -17.63 7.19 -21.02
N MET A 7 -17.40 7.59 -22.28
CA MET A 7 -17.28 6.63 -23.41
C MET A 7 -15.85 6.10 -23.62
N THR A 8 -14.83 6.66 -22.97
CA THR A 8 -13.43 6.28 -23.23
C THR A 8 -12.89 5.16 -22.32
N LEU A 9 -13.64 4.72 -21.31
CA LEU A 9 -13.18 3.70 -20.37
C LEU A 9 -13.37 2.25 -20.86
N THR A 10 -14.09 2.03 -21.95
CA THR A 10 -14.31 0.70 -22.55
C THR A 10 -13.48 0.44 -23.81
N GLN A 11 -12.60 1.35 -24.22
CA GLN A 11 -11.66 1.05 -25.29
C GLN A 11 -10.74 -0.09 -24.83
N LYS A 12 -10.83 -1.21 -25.57
CA LYS A 12 -9.92 -2.37 -25.47
C LYS A 12 -8.51 -1.84 -25.36
N ALA A 13 -7.83 -2.07 -24.22
CA ALA A 13 -6.42 -1.74 -24.09
C ALA A 13 -5.70 -2.30 -25.32
N PRO A 14 -4.93 -1.50 -26.06
CA PRO A 14 -4.31 -1.96 -27.30
C PRO A 14 -3.42 -3.17 -26.98
N ILE A 15 -3.38 -4.13 -27.89
CA ILE A 15 -2.63 -5.41 -27.76
C ILE A 15 -1.20 -5.17 -27.25
N ILE A 16 -0.55 -4.09 -27.69
CA ILE A 16 0.80 -3.70 -27.27
C ILE A 16 0.89 -3.35 -25.76
N SER A 17 -0.15 -2.78 -25.15
CA SER A 17 -0.12 -2.48 -23.71
C SER A 17 -0.34 -3.75 -22.86
N ARG A 18 -1.03 -4.74 -23.42
CA ARG A 18 -1.21 -6.05 -22.78
C ARG A 18 0.08 -6.87 -22.88
N SER A 19 0.75 -6.86 -24.04
CA SER A 19 2.02 -7.55 -24.22
C SER A 19 3.13 -6.96 -23.34
N LEU A 20 3.22 -5.62 -23.26
CA LEU A 20 4.21 -4.95 -22.39
C LEU A 20 3.96 -5.29 -20.91
N GLY A 21 2.70 -5.26 -20.47
CA GLY A 21 2.33 -5.67 -19.12
C GLY A 21 2.68 -7.13 -18.82
N ALA A 22 2.42 -8.04 -19.75
CA ALA A 22 2.79 -9.44 -19.63
C ALA A 22 4.31 -9.62 -19.54
N VAL A 23 5.09 -8.92 -20.38
CA VAL A 23 6.56 -8.96 -20.35
C VAL A 23 7.09 -8.47 -19.00
N VAL A 24 6.55 -7.37 -18.45
CA VAL A 24 6.96 -6.87 -17.13
C VAL A 24 6.63 -7.88 -16.01
N VAL A 25 5.46 -8.51 -16.05
CA VAL A 25 5.10 -9.55 -15.06
C VAL A 25 6.01 -10.76 -15.18
N VAL A 26 6.30 -11.21 -16.39
CA VAL A 26 7.24 -12.34 -16.62
C VAL A 26 8.64 -11.98 -16.15
N ALA A 27 9.14 -10.78 -16.45
CA ALA A 27 10.43 -10.29 -15.97
C ALA A 27 10.47 -10.26 -14.42
N LEU A 28 9.43 -9.77 -13.77
CA LEU A 28 9.31 -9.77 -12.31
C LEU A 28 9.22 -11.19 -11.73
N MET A 29 8.63 -12.15 -12.44
CA MET A 29 8.60 -13.56 -12.02
C MET A 29 9.96 -14.25 -12.13
N ILE A 30 10.76 -13.90 -13.15
CA ILE A 30 12.10 -14.47 -13.37
C ILE A 30 13.12 -13.86 -12.41
N LEU A 31 12.99 -12.58 -12.09
CA LEU A 31 13.93 -11.79 -11.31
C LEU A 31 14.36 -12.45 -9.97
N PRO A 32 13.47 -13.03 -9.13
CA PRO A 32 13.88 -13.67 -7.88
C PRO A 32 14.76 -14.90 -8.09
N PHE A 33 14.62 -15.60 -9.20
CA PHE A 33 15.45 -16.77 -9.53
C PHE A 33 16.87 -16.39 -9.93
N LEU A 34 17.10 -15.17 -10.43
CA LEU A 34 18.44 -14.64 -10.69
C LEU A 34 19.25 -14.41 -9.40
N ALA A 35 18.58 -14.33 -8.26
CA ALA A 35 19.24 -14.26 -6.94
C ALA A 35 19.82 -15.63 -6.47
N LEU A 36 19.50 -16.72 -7.17
CA LEU A 36 20.07 -18.04 -6.91
C LEU A 36 21.37 -18.29 -7.70
N LEU A 37 21.68 -17.42 -8.66
CA LEU A 37 22.90 -17.56 -9.46
C LEU A 37 24.15 -17.24 -8.61
N PRO A 38 25.29 -17.92 -8.87
CA PRO A 38 26.56 -17.57 -8.23
C PRO A 38 26.91 -16.10 -8.44
N ALA A 39 27.55 -15.47 -7.42
CA ALA A 39 27.86 -14.05 -7.45
C ALA A 39 28.77 -13.61 -8.61
N GLU A 40 29.51 -14.56 -9.22
CA GLU A 40 30.37 -14.34 -10.39
C GLU A 40 29.57 -14.18 -11.69
N ASN A 41 28.32 -14.58 -11.71
CA ASN A 41 27.50 -14.48 -12.91
C ASN A 41 27.03 -13.01 -13.10
N PRO A 42 27.23 -12.39 -14.29
CA PRO A 42 26.83 -11.00 -14.54
C PRO A 42 25.31 -10.75 -14.44
N LEU A 43 24.50 -11.80 -14.49
CA LEU A 43 23.03 -11.74 -14.32
C LEU A 43 22.60 -11.97 -12.87
N ALA A 44 23.53 -12.26 -11.94
CA ALA A 44 23.19 -12.47 -10.55
C ALA A 44 22.69 -11.18 -9.89
N ILE A 45 21.59 -11.27 -9.17
CA ILE A 45 20.99 -10.13 -8.45
C ILE A 45 21.27 -10.30 -6.96
N SER A 46 21.71 -9.22 -6.30
CA SER A 46 21.94 -9.25 -4.87
C SER A 46 20.62 -9.42 -4.09
N THR A 47 20.69 -10.08 -2.96
CA THR A 47 19.54 -10.22 -2.04
C THR A 47 19.01 -8.86 -1.57
N TYR A 48 19.87 -7.84 -1.51
CA TYR A 48 19.47 -6.46 -1.24
C TYR A 48 18.55 -5.91 -2.33
N THR A 49 18.93 -6.06 -3.60
CA THR A 49 18.11 -5.61 -4.74
C THR A 49 16.76 -6.32 -4.78
N LEU A 50 16.75 -7.63 -4.49
CA LEU A 50 15.50 -8.40 -4.40
C LEU A 50 14.57 -7.85 -3.33
N THR A 51 15.11 -7.59 -2.13
CA THR A 51 14.37 -7.00 -1.01
C THR A 51 13.86 -5.59 -1.34
N LEU A 52 14.70 -4.77 -1.99
CA LEU A 52 14.31 -3.42 -2.40
C LEU A 52 13.14 -3.43 -3.39
N ILE A 53 13.21 -4.30 -4.41
CA ILE A 53 12.12 -4.42 -5.38
C ILE A 53 10.86 -4.98 -4.70
N GLY A 54 10.98 -5.97 -3.81
CA GLY A 54 9.87 -6.50 -3.03
C GLY A 54 9.18 -5.41 -2.18
N LYS A 55 9.97 -4.54 -1.53
CA LYS A 55 9.47 -3.35 -0.83
C LYS A 55 8.68 -2.43 -1.77
N ILE A 56 9.21 -2.14 -2.96
CA ILE A 56 8.54 -1.29 -3.96
C ILE A 56 7.22 -1.94 -4.42
N LEU A 57 7.17 -3.27 -4.58
CA LEU A 57 5.93 -3.98 -4.92
C LEU A 57 4.87 -3.85 -3.81
N CYS A 58 5.25 -3.88 -2.52
CA CYS A 58 4.33 -3.60 -1.42
C CYS A 58 3.74 -2.18 -1.53
N TYR A 59 4.57 -1.19 -1.80
CA TYR A 59 4.11 0.19 -2.02
C TYR A 59 3.23 0.33 -3.27
N ALA A 60 3.48 -0.46 -4.32
CA ALA A 60 2.61 -0.49 -5.49
C ALA A 60 1.20 -1.02 -5.15
N VAL A 61 1.07 -1.99 -4.23
CA VAL A 61 -0.23 -2.44 -3.73
C VAL A 61 -0.94 -1.32 -2.95
N VAL A 62 -0.21 -0.57 -2.09
CA VAL A 62 -0.75 0.60 -1.39
C VAL A 62 -1.24 1.67 -2.38
N ALA A 63 -0.48 1.91 -3.44
CA ALA A 63 -0.85 2.86 -4.48
C ALA A 63 -2.13 2.44 -5.23
N ILE A 64 -2.31 1.14 -5.54
CA ILE A 64 -3.56 0.61 -6.12
C ILE A 64 -4.72 0.80 -5.13
N ALA A 65 -4.51 0.46 -3.86
CA ALA A 65 -5.50 0.60 -2.81
C ALA A 65 -5.98 2.05 -2.66
N LEU A 66 -5.05 3.01 -2.67
CA LEU A 66 -5.36 4.43 -2.65
C LEU A 66 -6.08 4.89 -3.95
N ASP A 67 -5.68 4.38 -5.13
CA ASP A 67 -6.32 4.73 -6.40
C ASP A 67 -7.78 4.23 -6.47
N LEU A 68 -8.10 3.10 -5.87
CA LEU A 68 -9.49 2.64 -5.77
C LEU A 68 -10.37 3.64 -5.04
N VAL A 69 -9.86 4.27 -3.98
CA VAL A 69 -10.59 5.27 -3.19
C VAL A 69 -10.52 6.66 -3.83
N TRP A 70 -9.34 7.10 -4.24
CA TRP A 70 -9.16 8.43 -4.78
C TRP A 70 -9.51 8.51 -6.27
N GLY A 71 -9.01 7.57 -7.06
CA GLY A 71 -9.20 7.54 -8.51
C GLY A 71 -10.64 7.28 -8.92
N TYR A 72 -11.29 6.29 -8.27
CA TYR A 72 -12.63 5.86 -8.64
C TYR A 72 -13.74 6.49 -7.79
N ALA A 73 -13.58 6.61 -6.47
CA ALA A 73 -14.59 7.22 -5.61
C ALA A 73 -14.40 8.71 -5.37
N GLY A 74 -13.28 9.30 -5.79
CA GLY A 74 -13.00 10.73 -5.65
C GLY A 74 -12.63 11.17 -4.22
N LEU A 75 -12.32 10.24 -3.33
CA LEU A 75 -12.01 10.49 -1.92
C LEU A 75 -10.49 10.43 -1.70
N LEU A 76 -9.82 11.56 -1.66
CA LEU A 76 -8.41 11.59 -1.27
C LEU A 76 -8.28 11.22 0.19
N SER A 77 -7.63 10.11 0.47
CA SER A 77 -7.30 9.68 1.83
C SER A 77 -5.81 9.82 2.08
N LEU A 78 -5.48 10.39 3.22
CA LEU A 78 -4.11 10.44 3.77
C LEU A 78 -3.97 9.51 4.97
N GLY A 79 -4.83 8.48 5.05
CA GLY A 79 -4.90 7.51 6.14
C GLY A 79 -4.33 6.14 5.84
N HIS A 80 -3.89 5.89 4.61
CA HIS A 80 -3.47 4.55 4.16
C HIS A 80 -2.23 4.03 4.88
N GLY A 81 -1.35 4.93 5.35
CA GLY A 81 -0.19 4.58 6.17
C GLY A 81 -0.56 3.89 7.49
N LEU A 82 -1.69 4.27 8.11
CA LEU A 82 -2.19 3.61 9.32
C LEU A 82 -2.55 2.14 9.05
N PHE A 83 -3.33 1.88 8.00
CA PHE A 83 -3.75 0.52 7.67
C PHE A 83 -2.56 -0.36 7.26
N PHE A 84 -1.63 0.20 6.51
CA PHE A 84 -0.36 -0.46 6.18
C PHE A 84 0.41 -0.85 7.43
N ALA A 85 0.60 0.08 8.36
CA ALA A 85 1.32 -0.18 9.59
C ALA A 85 0.58 -1.18 10.51
N LEU A 86 -0.75 -1.10 10.63
CA LEU A 86 -1.53 -2.06 11.43
C LEU A 86 -1.34 -3.50 10.93
N GLY A 87 -1.38 -3.72 9.61
CA GLY A 87 -1.07 -5.02 9.03
C GLY A 87 0.38 -5.45 9.29
N GLY A 88 1.31 -4.50 9.18
CA GLY A 88 2.73 -4.71 9.50
C GLY A 88 2.96 -5.06 10.96
N TYR A 89 2.32 -4.39 11.90
CA TYR A 89 2.43 -4.69 13.33
C TYR A 89 1.83 -6.06 13.71
N ALA A 90 0.72 -6.46 13.10
CA ALA A 90 0.14 -7.77 13.31
C ALA A 90 1.09 -8.89 12.84
N MET A 91 1.70 -8.75 11.66
CA MET A 91 2.73 -9.68 11.18
C MET A 91 4.01 -9.57 12.00
N GLY A 92 4.44 -8.37 12.35
CA GLY A 92 5.64 -8.12 13.17
C GLY A 92 5.55 -8.79 14.54
N MET A 93 4.40 -8.72 15.20
CA MET A 93 4.20 -9.41 16.48
C MET A 93 4.28 -10.94 16.33
N TYR A 94 3.69 -11.50 15.27
CA TYR A 94 3.86 -12.92 14.97
C TYR A 94 5.34 -13.30 14.84
N LEU A 95 6.11 -12.53 14.08
CA LEU A 95 7.56 -12.78 13.90
C LEU A 95 8.36 -12.62 15.20
N MET A 96 8.02 -11.63 16.03
CA MET A 96 8.62 -11.44 17.34
C MET A 96 8.34 -12.62 18.28
N ARG A 97 7.13 -13.17 18.23
CA ARG A 97 6.74 -14.35 19.01
C ARG A 97 7.45 -15.62 18.51
N GLN A 98 7.65 -15.75 17.19
CA GLN A 98 8.46 -16.85 16.64
C GLN A 98 9.93 -16.78 17.11
N ALA A 99 10.48 -15.57 17.22
CA ALA A 99 11.85 -15.36 17.71
C ALA A 99 11.99 -15.59 19.23
N ALA A 100 10.96 -15.25 20.00
CA ALA A 100 10.96 -15.38 21.47
C ALA A 100 10.59 -16.79 21.96
N GLY A 101 9.97 -17.63 21.13
CA GLY A 101 9.42 -18.93 21.54
C GLY A 101 8.35 -18.77 22.62
N ASP A 102 8.52 -19.45 23.75
CA ASP A 102 7.62 -19.36 24.90
C ASP A 102 7.83 -18.10 25.77
N GLY A 103 8.92 -17.36 25.54
CA GLY A 103 9.25 -16.14 26.27
C GLY A 103 8.51 -14.90 25.79
N LEU A 104 8.78 -13.77 26.46
CA LEU A 104 8.32 -12.47 26.01
C LEU A 104 9.18 -11.94 24.84
N PRO A 105 8.60 -11.19 23.90
CA PRO A 105 9.37 -10.49 22.88
C PRO A 105 10.47 -9.61 23.49
N ALA A 106 11.62 -9.54 22.83
CA ALA A 106 12.81 -8.85 23.35
C ALA A 106 12.54 -7.38 23.75
N PHE A 107 11.72 -6.65 23.01
CA PHE A 107 11.38 -5.25 23.35
C PHE A 107 10.53 -5.16 24.63
N MET A 108 9.68 -6.14 24.92
CA MET A 108 8.89 -6.18 26.17
C MET A 108 9.77 -6.45 27.36
N SER A 109 10.71 -7.41 27.24
CA SER A 109 11.71 -7.67 28.28
C SER A 109 12.57 -6.45 28.56
N PHE A 110 12.99 -5.73 27.50
CA PHE A 110 13.74 -4.48 27.64
C PHE A 110 12.93 -3.38 28.36
N LEU A 111 11.62 -3.29 28.10
CA LEU A 111 10.72 -2.35 28.75
C LEU A 111 10.20 -2.83 30.13
N SER A 112 10.77 -3.93 30.68
CA SER A 112 10.41 -4.50 31.97
C SER A 112 8.94 -4.95 32.09
N TRP A 113 8.37 -5.42 30.98
CA TRP A 113 7.05 -6.04 31.01
C TRP A 113 7.15 -7.45 31.61
N SER A 114 6.22 -7.77 32.49
CA SER A 114 6.16 -9.10 33.15
C SER A 114 5.30 -10.10 32.39
N GLU A 115 4.29 -9.61 31.64
CA GLU A 115 3.31 -10.45 30.97
C GLU A 115 2.97 -9.91 29.57
N LEU A 116 2.53 -10.83 28.71
CA LEU A 116 2.05 -10.47 27.36
C LEU A 116 0.66 -9.83 27.47
N PRO A 117 0.42 -8.64 26.88
CA PRO A 117 -0.92 -8.05 26.81
C PRO A 117 -1.94 -9.00 26.18
N TRP A 118 -3.16 -9.02 26.70
CA TRP A 118 -4.23 -9.90 26.26
C TRP A 118 -4.52 -9.80 24.74
N PHE A 119 -4.38 -8.63 24.14
CA PHE A 119 -4.63 -8.41 22.71
C PHE A 119 -3.55 -9.01 21.81
N TRP A 120 -2.40 -9.39 22.36
CA TRP A 120 -1.35 -10.14 21.65
C TRP A 120 -1.41 -11.66 21.94
N SER A 121 -2.31 -12.12 22.80
CA SER A 121 -2.51 -13.55 23.01
C SER A 121 -2.94 -14.22 21.70
N GLY A 122 -2.40 -15.41 21.43
CA GLY A 122 -2.64 -16.11 20.15
C GLY A 122 -1.75 -15.70 18.97
N SER A 123 -0.98 -14.61 19.08
CA SER A 123 -0.08 -14.15 17.99
C SER A 123 1.09 -15.11 17.67
N GLN A 124 1.22 -16.22 18.39
CA GLN A 124 2.11 -17.33 18.03
C GLN A 124 1.64 -18.10 16.79
N HIS A 125 0.33 -18.10 16.52
CA HIS A 125 -0.26 -18.83 15.40
C HIS A 125 -0.36 -17.94 14.16
N PHE A 126 0.20 -18.41 13.05
CA PHE A 126 0.16 -17.67 11.77
C PHE A 126 -1.27 -17.37 11.29
N ALA A 127 -2.20 -18.33 11.45
CA ALA A 127 -3.60 -18.14 11.11
C ALA A 127 -4.25 -16.99 11.91
N TRP A 128 -3.90 -16.85 13.19
CA TRP A 128 -4.38 -15.75 14.04
C TRP A 128 -3.80 -14.40 13.56
N ALA A 129 -2.51 -14.36 13.22
CA ALA A 129 -1.89 -13.16 12.65
C ALA A 129 -2.59 -12.74 11.34
N LEU A 130 -2.89 -13.68 10.43
CA LEU A 130 -3.65 -13.40 9.22
C LEU A 130 -5.04 -12.84 9.51
N CYS A 131 -5.71 -13.38 10.52
CA CYS A 131 -7.00 -12.88 10.98
C CYS A 131 -6.89 -11.42 11.47
N LEU A 132 -5.89 -11.11 12.29
CA LEU A 132 -5.64 -9.75 12.79
C LEU A 132 -5.27 -8.77 11.66
N ILE A 133 -4.48 -9.18 10.67
CA ILE A 133 -4.10 -8.37 9.50
C ILE A 133 -5.33 -7.90 8.74
N VAL A 134 -6.38 -8.72 8.65
CA VAL A 134 -7.61 -8.38 7.92
C VAL A 134 -8.62 -7.68 8.82
N LEU A 135 -8.87 -8.23 10.02
CA LEU A 135 -9.95 -7.76 10.89
C LEU A 135 -9.65 -6.41 11.52
N VAL A 136 -8.44 -6.19 12.06
CA VAL A 136 -8.15 -4.95 12.79
C VAL A 136 -8.23 -3.71 11.88
N PRO A 137 -7.51 -3.64 10.76
CA PRO A 137 -7.62 -2.50 9.85
C PRO A 137 -8.98 -2.46 9.14
N GLY A 138 -9.58 -3.63 8.82
CA GLY A 138 -10.90 -3.71 8.21
C GLY A 138 -12.00 -3.15 9.10
N LEU A 139 -12.05 -3.54 10.37
CA LEU A 139 -13.02 -3.03 11.35
C LEU A 139 -12.79 -1.54 11.63
N LEU A 140 -11.54 -1.11 11.80
CA LEU A 140 -11.22 0.30 12.00
C LEU A 140 -11.68 1.15 10.80
N ALA A 141 -11.40 0.69 9.59
CA ALA A 141 -11.84 1.35 8.37
C ALA A 141 -13.37 1.38 8.24
N LEU A 142 -14.03 0.28 8.58
CA LEU A 142 -15.49 0.17 8.54
C LEU A 142 -16.15 1.11 9.54
N ILE A 143 -15.68 1.14 10.78
CA ILE A 143 -16.23 2.01 11.83
C ILE A 143 -15.99 3.49 11.48
N PHE A 144 -14.75 3.85 11.17
CA PHE A 144 -14.41 5.22 10.80
C PHE A 144 -15.18 5.68 9.55
N GLY A 145 -15.17 4.84 8.50
CA GLY A 145 -15.86 5.14 7.24
C GLY A 145 -17.37 5.25 7.41
N TYR A 146 -17.98 4.41 8.24
CA TYR A 146 -19.42 4.48 8.54
C TYR A 146 -19.80 5.86 9.12
N PHE A 147 -19.07 6.32 10.14
CA PHE A 147 -19.36 7.63 10.74
C PHE A 147 -19.04 8.78 9.79
N ALA A 148 -17.91 8.73 9.08
CA ALA A 148 -17.51 9.77 8.13
C ALA A 148 -18.52 9.92 6.97
N PHE A 149 -18.96 8.81 6.36
CA PHE A 149 -19.89 8.88 5.24
C PHE A 149 -21.33 9.11 5.66
N ARG A 150 -21.73 8.69 6.87
CA ARG A 150 -23.02 9.03 7.46
C ARG A 150 -23.12 10.52 7.71
N SER A 151 -22.05 11.18 8.16
CA SER A 151 -21.97 12.64 8.38
C SER A 151 -21.78 13.42 7.08
N LYS A 152 -21.85 12.77 5.90
CA LYS A 152 -21.70 13.38 4.57
C LYS A 152 -20.39 14.17 4.38
N ILE A 153 -19.33 13.74 5.06
CA ILE A 153 -18.00 14.35 4.93
C ILE A 153 -17.44 14.09 3.55
N LYS A 154 -16.94 15.12 2.87
CA LYS A 154 -16.47 15.08 1.48
C LYS A 154 -15.19 15.88 1.29
N GLY A 155 -14.49 15.58 0.18
CA GLY A 155 -13.37 16.38 -0.30
C GLY A 155 -12.23 16.50 0.73
N VAL A 156 -11.76 17.72 0.93
CA VAL A 156 -10.59 18.02 1.78
C VAL A 156 -10.83 17.65 3.25
N TYR A 157 -12.06 17.78 3.76
CA TYR A 157 -12.36 17.39 5.14
C TYR A 157 -12.12 15.90 5.40
N PHE A 158 -12.42 15.04 4.43
CA PHE A 158 -12.11 13.61 4.53
C PHE A 158 -10.60 13.36 4.59
N SER A 159 -9.81 14.07 3.77
CA SER A 159 -8.35 13.97 3.79
C SER A 159 -7.76 14.39 5.14
N ILE A 160 -8.24 15.51 5.70
CA ILE A 160 -7.78 16.01 7.01
C ILE A 160 -8.14 15.01 8.12
N MET A 161 -9.36 14.48 8.12
CA MET A 161 -9.79 13.51 9.15
C MET A 161 -9.01 12.20 9.09
N THR A 162 -8.74 11.68 7.89
CA THR A 162 -7.93 10.47 7.74
C THR A 162 -6.48 10.71 8.13
N GLN A 163 -5.94 11.91 7.86
CA GLN A 163 -4.62 12.31 8.31
C GLN A 163 -4.55 12.41 9.84
N ALA A 164 -5.56 13.02 10.46
CA ALA A 164 -5.64 13.14 11.93
C ALA A 164 -5.73 11.74 12.59
N LEU A 165 -6.53 10.83 12.02
CA LEU A 165 -6.64 9.44 12.49
C LEU A 165 -5.27 8.75 12.44
N THR A 166 -4.54 8.91 11.33
CA THR A 166 -3.21 8.30 11.14
C THR A 166 -2.20 8.86 12.12
N TYR A 167 -2.20 10.18 12.32
CA TYR A 167 -1.32 10.83 13.25
C TYR A 167 -1.61 10.44 14.72
N ALA A 168 -2.89 10.34 15.08
CA ALA A 168 -3.29 9.85 16.40
C ALA A 168 -2.84 8.39 16.63
N GLY A 169 -2.98 7.53 15.61
CA GLY A 169 -2.44 6.17 15.64
C GLY A 169 -0.93 6.15 15.83
N MET A 170 -0.21 6.97 15.07
CA MET A 170 1.25 7.11 15.20
C MET A 170 1.65 7.47 16.63
N LEU A 171 1.03 8.49 17.21
CA LEU A 171 1.33 8.95 18.59
C LEU A 171 1.01 7.86 19.62
N LEU A 172 -0.07 7.09 19.43
CA LEU A 172 -0.41 5.97 20.30
C LEU A 172 0.68 4.90 20.27
N PHE A 173 1.19 4.55 19.09
CA PHE A 173 2.19 3.51 18.89
C PHE A 173 3.59 3.95 19.33
N PHE A 174 3.89 5.25 19.37
CA PHE A 174 5.14 5.76 19.93
C PHE A 174 5.25 5.61 21.45
N ARG A 175 4.14 5.39 22.15
CA ARG A 175 4.17 5.19 23.59
C ARG A 175 4.68 3.80 23.95
N ASN A 176 5.69 3.74 24.80
CA ASN A 176 6.26 2.46 25.26
C ASN A 176 5.29 1.59 26.06
N GLU A 177 4.30 2.23 26.69
CA GLU A 177 3.30 1.61 27.58
C GLU A 177 2.20 0.87 26.81
N THR A 178 2.14 1.02 25.49
CA THR A 178 1.04 0.47 24.67
C THR A 178 1.32 -0.93 24.12
N GLY A 179 2.54 -1.45 24.30
CA GLY A 179 2.90 -2.80 23.84
C GLY A 179 3.17 -2.91 22.33
N PHE A 180 3.50 -1.78 21.66
CA PHE A 180 3.83 -1.70 20.23
C PHE A 180 5.32 -1.38 19.98
N GLY A 181 6.18 -1.50 21.01
CA GLY A 181 7.63 -1.31 20.88
C GLY A 181 8.09 0.15 20.84
N GLY A 182 7.18 1.12 20.99
CA GLY A 182 7.50 2.54 21.05
C GLY A 182 8.27 3.04 19.83
N ASN A 183 9.25 3.92 20.05
CA ASN A 183 10.03 4.52 18.97
C ASN A 183 10.81 3.50 18.11
N ASN A 184 11.29 2.43 18.73
CA ASN A 184 12.07 1.40 18.04
C ASN A 184 11.20 0.44 17.23
N GLY A 185 9.92 0.32 17.57
CA GLY A 185 9.00 -0.61 16.91
C GLY A 185 9.41 -2.07 17.12
N PHE A 186 9.16 -2.91 16.12
CA PHE A 186 9.50 -4.32 16.12
C PHE A 186 10.64 -4.60 15.15
N THR A 187 11.68 -5.28 15.62
CA THR A 187 12.91 -5.63 14.89
C THR A 187 13.44 -6.99 15.34
N GLY A 188 14.46 -7.51 14.64
CA GLY A 188 15.11 -8.75 15.07
C GLY A 188 14.33 -10.01 14.73
N PHE A 189 13.64 -10.02 13.61
CA PHE A 189 12.90 -11.18 13.10
C PHE A 189 13.87 -12.28 12.65
N THR A 190 13.76 -13.47 13.25
CA THR A 190 14.66 -14.59 12.96
C THR A 190 14.03 -15.60 12.01
N THR A 191 12.82 -16.04 12.31
CA THR A 191 12.14 -17.13 11.59
C THR A 191 10.70 -16.76 11.25
N MET A 192 10.22 -17.28 10.13
CA MET A 192 8.84 -17.24 9.68
C MET A 192 8.42 -18.65 9.23
N LEU A 193 7.35 -19.19 9.80
CA LEU A 193 6.87 -20.56 9.52
C LEU A 193 7.98 -21.63 9.66
N GLY A 194 8.93 -21.43 10.59
CA GLY A 194 10.07 -22.34 10.79
C GLY A 194 11.25 -22.13 9.84
N PHE A 195 11.15 -21.23 8.86
CA PHE A 195 12.24 -20.90 7.93
C PHE A 195 12.96 -19.61 8.36
N PRO A 196 14.30 -19.54 8.29
CA PRO A 196 15.03 -18.31 8.56
C PRO A 196 14.64 -17.20 7.57
N VAL A 197 14.30 -16.01 8.07
CA VAL A 197 13.94 -14.85 7.23
C VAL A 197 15.13 -14.37 6.39
N SER A 198 16.37 -14.63 6.88
CA SER A 198 17.61 -14.30 6.17
C SER A 198 17.89 -15.19 4.95
N ALA A 199 17.29 -16.40 4.89
CA ALA A 199 17.53 -17.35 3.81
C ALA A 199 17.04 -16.79 2.46
N THR A 200 17.85 -16.98 1.40
CA THR A 200 17.51 -16.54 0.04
C THR A 200 16.19 -17.15 -0.46
N SER A 201 15.93 -18.42 -0.14
CA SER A 201 14.68 -19.11 -0.48
C SER A 201 13.46 -18.42 0.16
N THR A 202 13.55 -18.02 1.42
CA THR A 202 12.47 -17.31 2.12
C THR A 202 12.23 -15.93 1.50
N ARG A 203 13.29 -15.21 1.14
CA ARG A 203 13.19 -13.91 0.47
C ARG A 203 12.55 -14.02 -0.92
N ILE A 204 12.88 -15.08 -1.67
CA ILE A 204 12.23 -15.38 -2.95
C ILE A 204 10.74 -15.67 -2.74
N ALA A 205 10.38 -16.49 -1.76
CA ALA A 205 8.99 -16.80 -1.45
C ALA A 205 8.19 -15.55 -1.06
N LEU A 206 8.76 -14.66 -0.24
CA LEU A 206 8.15 -13.39 0.15
C LEU A 206 7.98 -12.44 -1.04
N PHE A 207 8.98 -12.37 -1.92
CA PHE A 207 8.89 -11.59 -3.16
C PHE A 207 7.76 -12.10 -4.05
N LEU A 208 7.69 -13.42 -4.28
CA LEU A 208 6.63 -14.04 -5.08
C LEU A 208 5.25 -13.84 -4.45
N ALA A 209 5.13 -13.98 -3.13
CA ALA A 209 3.87 -13.69 -2.41
C ALA A 209 3.43 -12.23 -2.61
N THR A 210 4.36 -11.28 -2.57
CA THR A 210 4.06 -9.86 -2.84
C THR A 210 3.66 -9.62 -4.29
N LEU A 211 4.33 -10.28 -5.23
CA LEU A 211 3.97 -10.20 -6.66
C LEU A 211 2.57 -10.78 -6.91
N VAL A 212 2.23 -11.89 -6.28
CA VAL A 212 0.88 -12.48 -6.35
C VAL A 212 -0.16 -11.52 -5.76
N LEU A 213 0.13 -10.89 -4.60
CA LEU A 213 -0.76 -9.89 -4.00
C LEU A 213 -0.95 -8.69 -4.94
N LEU A 214 0.10 -8.20 -5.59
CA LEU A 214 0.02 -7.11 -6.56
C LEU A 214 -0.86 -7.48 -7.75
N ILE A 215 -0.65 -8.65 -8.34
CA ILE A 215 -1.45 -9.15 -9.48
C ILE A 215 -2.91 -9.33 -9.06
N ALA A 216 -3.17 -9.91 -7.89
CA ALA A 216 -4.50 -10.08 -7.34
C ALA A 216 -5.19 -8.72 -7.09
N SER A 217 -4.47 -7.74 -6.55
CA SER A 217 -4.98 -6.38 -6.32
C SER A 217 -5.33 -5.67 -7.64
N LEU A 218 -4.49 -5.81 -8.67
CA LEU A 218 -4.78 -5.30 -10.02
C LEU A 218 -5.99 -6.00 -10.62
N ALA A 219 -6.04 -7.33 -10.55
CA ALA A 219 -7.16 -8.11 -11.09
C ALA A 219 -8.49 -7.73 -10.41
N LEU A 220 -8.47 -7.60 -9.08
CA LEU A 220 -9.61 -7.14 -8.28
C LEU A 220 -10.04 -5.72 -8.67
N GLY A 221 -9.09 -4.80 -8.79
CA GLY A 221 -9.36 -3.42 -9.21
C GLY A 221 -9.97 -3.35 -10.60
N PHE A 222 -9.43 -4.08 -11.57
CA PHE A 222 -10.00 -4.15 -12.91
C PHE A 222 -11.37 -4.85 -12.95
N ALA A 223 -11.57 -5.91 -12.16
CA ALA A 223 -12.86 -6.57 -12.05
C ALA A 223 -13.90 -5.60 -11.51
N LEU A 224 -13.60 -4.91 -10.40
CA LEU A 224 -14.50 -3.90 -9.82
C LEU A 224 -14.81 -2.77 -10.79
N ALA A 225 -13.79 -2.22 -11.46
CA ALA A 225 -13.97 -1.10 -12.41
C ALA A 225 -14.87 -1.45 -13.60
N ARG A 226 -14.89 -2.72 -14.03
CA ARG A 226 -15.72 -3.19 -15.17
C ARG A 226 -17.17 -3.51 -14.79
N THR A 227 -17.48 -3.67 -13.52
CA THR A 227 -18.83 -4.00 -13.04
C THR A 227 -19.75 -2.78 -12.99
N LYS A 228 -21.04 -3.03 -12.69
CA LYS A 228 -21.99 -1.94 -12.37
C LYS A 228 -21.53 -1.15 -11.16
N PHE A 229 -20.92 -1.80 -10.18
CA PHE A 229 -20.34 -1.18 -8.98
C PHE A 229 -19.32 -0.10 -9.34
N GLY A 230 -18.33 -0.40 -10.20
CA GLY A 230 -17.31 0.57 -10.61
C GLY A 230 -17.87 1.77 -11.37
N ARG A 231 -18.91 1.55 -12.20
CA ARG A 231 -19.62 2.65 -12.89
C ARG A 231 -20.36 3.56 -11.91
N VAL A 232 -21.03 2.98 -10.91
CA VAL A 232 -21.68 3.75 -9.83
C VAL A 232 -20.65 4.51 -9.03
N LEU A 233 -19.52 3.89 -8.71
CA LEU A 233 -18.43 4.53 -7.95
C LEU A 233 -17.86 5.75 -8.71
N THR A 234 -17.66 5.64 -10.01
CA THR A 234 -17.24 6.76 -10.86
C THR A 234 -18.31 7.86 -10.90
N ALA A 235 -19.59 7.50 -10.96
CA ALA A 235 -20.69 8.47 -10.89
C ALA A 235 -20.77 9.16 -9.53
N VAL A 236 -20.43 8.48 -8.43
CA VAL A 236 -20.26 9.09 -7.08
C VAL A 236 -19.17 10.15 -7.11
N ARG A 237 -18.04 9.86 -7.74
CA ARG A 237 -16.93 10.81 -7.88
C ARG A 237 -17.32 12.06 -8.66
N ASP A 238 -18.00 11.87 -9.79
CA ASP A 238 -18.22 12.95 -10.77
C ASP A 238 -19.49 13.76 -10.46
N ALA A 239 -20.55 13.13 -9.92
CA ALA A 239 -21.84 13.76 -9.70
C ALA A 239 -22.68 13.08 -8.60
N GLU A 240 -22.18 13.04 -7.37
CA GLU A 240 -22.81 12.35 -6.23
C GLU A 240 -24.27 12.75 -6.01
N ASN A 241 -24.59 14.06 -6.12
CA ASN A 241 -25.95 14.54 -5.92
C ASN A 241 -26.91 13.99 -6.99
N ARG A 242 -26.49 13.94 -8.25
CA ARG A 242 -27.32 13.40 -9.34
C ARG A 242 -27.58 11.91 -9.15
N LEU A 243 -26.60 11.16 -8.67
CA LEU A 243 -26.73 9.74 -8.38
C LEU A 243 -27.79 9.48 -7.30
N THR A 244 -27.85 10.33 -6.28
CA THR A 244 -28.85 10.23 -5.20
C THR A 244 -30.28 10.43 -5.73
N PHE A 245 -30.46 11.35 -6.69
CA PHE A 245 -31.77 11.52 -7.36
C PHE A 245 -32.19 10.30 -8.20
N CYS A 246 -31.22 9.50 -8.65
CA CYS A 246 -31.49 8.22 -9.34
C CYS A 246 -31.78 7.06 -8.37
N GLY A 247 -31.91 7.31 -7.08
CA GLY A 247 -32.25 6.30 -6.06
C GLY A 247 -31.07 5.48 -5.53
N TYR A 248 -29.82 5.83 -5.87
CA TYR A 248 -28.65 5.15 -5.31
C TYR A 248 -28.17 5.82 -4.01
N ASP A 249 -27.84 5.02 -2.98
CA ASP A 249 -27.18 5.53 -1.78
C ASP A 249 -25.64 5.42 -1.94
N PRO A 250 -24.91 6.56 -2.07
CA PRO A 250 -23.47 6.58 -2.29
C PRO A 250 -22.66 6.08 -1.07
N LYS A 251 -23.24 6.07 0.14
CA LYS A 251 -22.56 5.73 1.39
C LYS A 251 -22.05 4.28 1.37
N GLY A 252 -22.88 3.32 0.99
CA GLY A 252 -22.50 1.90 0.94
C GLY A 252 -21.36 1.66 -0.06
N PHE A 253 -21.38 2.30 -1.22
CA PHE A 253 -20.33 2.19 -2.23
C PHE A 253 -19.00 2.75 -1.75
N LYS A 254 -19.01 3.92 -1.10
CA LYS A 254 -17.82 4.53 -0.49
C LYS A 254 -17.27 3.68 0.64
N LEU A 255 -18.13 3.20 1.53
CA LEU A 255 -17.74 2.38 2.67
C LEU A 255 -17.07 1.08 2.23
N PHE A 256 -17.65 0.40 1.25
CA PHE A 256 -17.08 -0.84 0.73
C PHE A 256 -15.69 -0.63 0.13
N VAL A 257 -15.52 0.34 -0.79
CA VAL A 257 -14.22 0.56 -1.43
C VAL A 257 -13.18 1.06 -0.44
N TRP A 258 -13.57 1.86 0.54
CA TRP A 258 -12.72 2.32 1.63
C TRP A 258 -12.20 1.16 2.49
N THR A 259 -13.10 0.29 2.96
CA THR A 259 -12.74 -0.88 3.78
C THR A 259 -11.88 -1.88 2.99
N LEU A 260 -12.22 -2.14 1.73
CA LEU A 260 -11.43 -2.99 0.85
C LEU A 260 -10.01 -2.45 0.67
N SER A 261 -9.87 -1.16 0.42
CA SER A 261 -8.60 -0.46 0.28
C SER A 261 -7.74 -0.58 1.55
N ALA A 262 -8.34 -0.42 2.74
CA ALA A 262 -7.66 -0.58 4.01
C ALA A 262 -7.11 -2.01 4.20
N VAL A 263 -7.89 -3.03 3.86
CA VAL A 263 -7.45 -4.44 3.93
C VAL A 263 -6.30 -4.71 2.94
N LEU A 264 -6.37 -4.18 1.72
CA LEU A 264 -5.26 -4.32 0.74
C LEU A 264 -3.97 -3.67 1.27
N CYS A 265 -4.06 -2.48 1.88
CA CYS A 265 -2.92 -1.83 2.51
C CYS A 265 -2.34 -2.66 3.66
N ALA A 266 -3.19 -3.25 4.48
CA ALA A 266 -2.75 -4.09 5.60
C ALA A 266 -2.03 -5.36 5.13
N LEU A 267 -2.54 -6.02 4.09
CA LEU A 267 -1.87 -7.17 3.47
C LEU A 267 -0.50 -6.78 2.90
N ALA A 268 -0.39 -5.60 2.28
CA ALA A 268 0.89 -5.08 1.79
C ALA A 268 1.86 -4.82 2.95
N GLY A 269 1.40 -4.22 4.05
CA GLY A 269 2.19 -4.00 5.25
C GLY A 269 2.67 -5.29 5.92
N ALA A 270 1.82 -6.30 5.94
CA ALA A 270 2.17 -7.62 6.46
C ALA A 270 3.29 -8.31 5.67
N LEU A 271 3.31 -8.18 4.34
CA LEU A 271 4.39 -8.72 3.50
C LEU A 271 5.64 -7.84 3.47
N TYR A 272 5.49 -6.55 3.78
CA TYR A 272 6.59 -5.60 3.89
C TYR A 272 7.53 -5.94 5.05
N VAL A 273 6.96 -6.24 6.21
CA VAL A 273 7.72 -6.40 7.47
C VAL A 273 8.78 -7.50 7.41
N PRO A 274 8.49 -8.74 6.99
CA PRO A 274 9.51 -9.79 6.91
C PRO A 274 10.57 -9.51 5.84
N GLN A 275 10.28 -8.68 4.83
CA GLN A 275 11.24 -8.30 3.79
C GLN A 275 12.19 -7.20 4.26
N VAL A 276 11.67 -6.19 4.96
CA VAL A 276 12.47 -5.03 5.41
C VAL A 276 13.15 -5.28 6.76
N GLY A 277 12.57 -6.16 7.58
CA GLY A 277 13.14 -6.55 8.88
C GLY A 277 12.82 -5.59 10.03
N ILE A 278 11.96 -4.59 9.79
CA ILE A 278 11.55 -3.61 10.80
C ILE A 278 10.14 -3.10 10.51
N ILE A 279 9.41 -2.79 11.56
CA ILE A 279 8.20 -1.95 11.52
C ILE A 279 8.24 -0.98 12.71
N ASN A 280 8.07 0.30 12.46
CA ASN A 280 8.03 1.32 13.50
C ASN A 280 6.86 2.29 13.26
N PRO A 281 6.47 3.12 14.25
CA PRO A 281 5.34 4.03 14.10
C PRO A 281 5.53 5.10 13.03
N SER A 282 6.78 5.38 12.60
CA SER A 282 7.07 6.37 11.55
C SER A 282 6.45 5.98 10.19
N GLU A 283 6.10 4.71 9.98
CA GLU A 283 5.35 4.29 8.78
C GLU A 283 3.96 4.97 8.69
N MET A 284 3.40 5.38 9.83
CA MET A 284 2.15 6.16 9.91
C MET A 284 2.39 7.67 9.75
N SER A 285 3.61 8.13 9.46
CA SER A 285 3.88 9.56 9.37
C SER A 285 3.07 10.25 8.27
N PRO A 286 2.72 11.53 8.45
CA PRO A 286 2.08 12.34 7.42
C PRO A 286 2.85 12.33 6.10
N THR A 287 4.17 12.37 6.17
CA THR A 287 5.05 12.36 5.01
C THR A 287 4.85 11.11 4.14
N ASN A 288 4.77 9.91 4.74
CA ASN A 288 4.56 8.67 4.03
C ASN A 288 3.17 8.62 3.36
N SER A 289 2.15 9.16 4.04
CA SER A 289 0.80 9.26 3.48
C SER A 289 0.73 10.19 2.27
N ILE A 290 1.44 11.34 2.33
CA ILE A 290 1.56 12.27 1.21
C ILE A 290 2.35 11.63 0.06
N GLU A 291 3.44 10.92 0.37
CA GLU A 291 4.25 10.22 -0.62
C GLU A 291 3.41 9.18 -1.39
N ALA A 292 2.54 8.43 -0.70
CA ALA A 292 1.60 7.51 -1.36
C ALA A 292 0.64 8.24 -2.33
N ALA A 293 0.16 9.42 -1.96
CA ALA A 293 -0.66 10.23 -2.87
C ALA A 293 0.13 10.71 -4.09
N ILE A 294 1.42 11.02 -3.93
CA ILE A 294 2.31 11.39 -5.05
C ILE A 294 2.47 10.21 -6.02
N TRP A 295 2.62 8.97 -5.54
CA TRP A 295 2.70 7.80 -6.41
C TRP A 295 1.49 7.69 -7.33
N VAL A 296 0.29 7.88 -6.77
CA VAL A 296 -0.97 7.82 -7.52
C VAL A 296 -1.10 9.00 -8.50
N ALA A 297 -0.74 10.22 -8.06
CA ALA A 297 -0.82 11.41 -8.88
C ALA A 297 0.17 11.36 -10.06
N LEU A 298 1.44 11.00 -9.80
CA LEU A 298 2.48 10.87 -10.81
C LEU A 298 2.13 9.78 -11.83
N GLY A 299 1.70 8.63 -11.35
CA GLY A 299 1.37 7.51 -12.22
C GLY A 299 0.17 7.77 -13.12
N GLY A 300 -0.85 8.43 -12.60
CA GLY A 300 -2.12 8.73 -13.28
C GLY A 300 -3.32 8.14 -12.56
N ARG A 301 -4.00 9.01 -11.83
CA ARG A 301 -5.17 8.68 -11.02
C ARG A 301 -6.29 8.01 -11.84
N GLY A 302 -6.89 6.97 -11.29
CA GLY A 302 -8.03 6.24 -11.90
C GLY A 302 -7.63 5.31 -13.05
N THR A 303 -6.36 4.87 -13.10
CA THR A 303 -5.87 3.99 -14.17
C THR A 303 -5.41 2.61 -13.68
N LEU A 304 -5.30 2.38 -12.37
CA LEU A 304 -4.79 1.19 -11.68
C LEU A 304 -3.32 0.85 -12.02
N ILE A 305 -2.93 0.85 -13.29
CA ILE A 305 -1.54 0.60 -13.72
C ILE A 305 -0.67 1.83 -13.43
N GLY A 306 -1.22 3.05 -13.57
CA GLY A 306 -0.51 4.29 -13.28
C GLY A 306 0.10 4.34 -11.89
N PRO A 307 -0.68 4.13 -10.85
CA PRO A 307 -0.20 4.08 -9.48
C PRO A 307 0.97 3.11 -9.25
N VAL A 308 0.95 1.94 -9.91
CA VAL A 308 2.06 0.96 -9.85
C VAL A 308 3.33 1.55 -10.47
N LEU A 309 3.22 2.18 -11.64
CA LEU A 309 4.34 2.85 -12.28
C LEU A 309 4.84 4.03 -11.45
N GLY A 310 3.91 4.83 -10.89
CA GLY A 310 4.25 5.94 -10.01
C GLY A 310 4.99 5.51 -8.75
N ALA A 311 4.53 4.45 -8.09
CA ALA A 311 5.21 3.86 -6.94
C ALA A 311 6.62 3.37 -7.32
N GLY A 312 6.77 2.69 -8.46
CA GLY A 312 8.07 2.23 -8.97
C GLY A 312 9.04 3.38 -9.24
N ILE A 313 8.58 4.40 -9.97
CA ILE A 313 9.41 5.56 -10.34
C ILE A 313 9.83 6.35 -9.09
N VAL A 314 8.90 6.71 -8.21
CA VAL A 314 9.20 7.55 -7.03
C VAL A 314 10.10 6.79 -6.06
N ASN A 315 9.81 5.53 -5.75
CA ASN A 315 10.61 4.77 -4.78
C ASN A 315 11.96 4.33 -5.37
N GLY A 316 12.04 4.05 -6.67
CA GLY A 316 13.31 3.85 -7.36
C GLY A 316 14.18 5.10 -7.33
N ALA A 317 13.62 6.25 -7.67
CA ALA A 317 14.30 7.55 -7.56
C ALA A 317 14.72 7.85 -6.12
N LYS A 318 13.81 7.62 -5.13
CA LYS A 318 14.11 7.77 -3.70
C LYS A 318 15.33 6.98 -3.28
N SER A 319 15.38 5.69 -3.66
CA SER A 319 16.50 4.83 -3.31
C SER A 319 17.82 5.35 -3.87
N TRP A 320 17.80 5.85 -5.12
CA TRP A 320 18.98 6.41 -5.76
C TRP A 320 19.39 7.75 -5.12
N PHE A 321 18.45 8.69 -4.94
CA PHE A 321 18.74 10.00 -4.37
C PHE A 321 19.18 9.90 -2.89
N THR A 322 18.60 8.99 -2.11
CA THR A 322 18.99 8.79 -0.71
C THR A 322 20.44 8.29 -0.58
N MET A 323 20.94 7.53 -1.57
CA MET A 323 22.35 7.13 -1.60
C MET A 323 23.26 8.25 -2.08
N ALA A 324 22.83 9.04 -3.07
CA ALA A 324 23.65 10.09 -3.68
C ALA A 324 23.62 11.40 -2.89
N MET A 325 22.45 11.81 -2.39
CA MET A 325 22.21 13.10 -1.73
C MET A 325 21.11 12.97 -0.65
N PRO A 326 21.39 12.32 0.51
CA PRO A 326 20.36 12.00 1.53
C PRO A 326 19.65 13.22 2.12
N GLU A 327 20.35 14.35 2.24
CA GLU A 327 19.81 15.58 2.84
C GLU A 327 18.79 16.31 1.93
N TYR A 328 18.89 16.12 0.62
CA TYR A 328 18.07 16.85 -0.35
C TYR A 328 16.86 16.08 -0.87
N TRP A 329 16.70 14.80 -0.48
CA TRP A 329 15.62 13.96 -0.99
C TRP A 329 14.22 14.57 -0.77
N GLN A 330 13.94 15.14 0.41
CA GLN A 330 12.64 15.71 0.72
C GLN A 330 12.31 16.93 -0.15
N PHE A 331 13.31 17.73 -0.51
CA PHE A 331 13.15 18.86 -1.45
C PHE A 331 12.81 18.36 -2.85
N PHE A 332 13.50 17.31 -3.32
CA PHE A 332 13.19 16.68 -4.61
C PHE A 332 11.79 16.10 -4.64
N LEU A 333 11.34 15.46 -3.56
CA LEU A 333 9.98 14.95 -3.44
C LEU A 333 8.94 16.06 -3.56
N GLY A 334 9.15 17.19 -2.85
CA GLY A 334 8.29 18.37 -2.94
C GLY A 334 8.27 18.97 -4.35
N LEU A 335 9.45 19.08 -4.99
CA LEU A 335 9.57 19.57 -6.35
C LEU A 335 8.85 18.66 -7.36
N ILE A 336 9.03 17.35 -7.25
CA ILE A 336 8.30 16.36 -8.09
C ILE A 336 6.79 16.55 -7.92
N PHE A 337 6.30 16.72 -6.70
CA PHE A 337 4.87 16.94 -6.45
C PHE A 337 4.34 18.19 -7.15
N ILE A 338 5.06 19.31 -7.04
CA ILE A 338 4.71 20.59 -7.70
C ILE A 338 4.69 20.40 -9.22
N LEU A 339 5.75 19.83 -9.78
CA LEU A 339 5.86 19.62 -11.23
C LEU A 339 4.77 18.70 -11.77
N VAL A 340 4.49 17.60 -11.07
CA VAL A 340 3.42 16.67 -11.46
C VAL A 340 2.05 17.35 -11.42
N THR A 341 1.77 18.10 -10.37
CA THR A 341 0.49 18.79 -10.22
C THR A 341 0.27 19.85 -11.29
N LEU A 342 1.32 20.61 -11.67
CA LEU A 342 1.24 21.68 -12.64
C LEU A 342 1.27 21.19 -14.10
N PHE A 343 2.14 20.24 -14.40
CA PHE A 343 2.42 19.85 -15.80
C PHE A 343 1.83 18.51 -16.22
N LEU A 344 1.50 17.64 -15.26
CA LEU A 344 1.04 16.27 -15.48
C LEU A 344 -0.33 15.97 -14.83
N PRO A 345 -1.39 16.74 -15.12
CA PRO A 345 -2.70 16.53 -14.47
C PRO A 345 -3.31 15.15 -14.74
N LYS A 346 -2.87 14.44 -15.80
CA LYS A 346 -3.26 13.07 -16.14
C LYS A 346 -2.17 12.03 -15.82
N GLY A 347 -1.10 12.43 -15.14
CA GLY A 347 0.05 11.59 -14.81
C GLY A 347 0.84 11.10 -16.02
N VAL A 348 1.84 10.24 -15.75
CA VAL A 348 2.73 9.67 -16.80
C VAL A 348 1.93 8.88 -17.85
N ILE A 349 0.89 8.15 -17.44
CA ILE A 349 0.02 7.44 -18.40
C ILE A 349 -0.69 8.40 -19.35
N GLY A 350 -1.03 9.61 -18.89
CA GLY A 350 -1.62 10.64 -19.76
C GLY A 350 -0.70 11.07 -20.90
N LEU A 351 0.61 11.16 -20.64
CA LEU A 351 1.61 11.48 -21.68
C LEU A 351 1.73 10.36 -22.71
N LEU A 352 1.76 9.11 -22.24
CA LEU A 352 1.83 7.94 -23.14
C LEU A 352 0.62 7.82 -24.08
N LYS A 353 -0.54 8.32 -23.65
CA LYS A 353 -1.74 8.36 -24.52
C LYS A 353 -1.70 9.52 -25.52
N ARG A 354 -1.18 10.69 -25.12
CA ARG A 354 -1.15 11.90 -25.97
C ARG A 354 -0.15 11.76 -27.12
N GLY A 355 0.93 11.01 -26.96
CA GLY A 355 1.88 10.70 -28.02
C GLY A 355 1.36 9.76 -29.11
N ARG A 356 0.15 9.20 -28.95
CA ARG A 356 -0.48 8.28 -29.89
C ARG A 356 -1.63 8.91 -30.70
N GLU A 357 -2.06 10.10 -30.33
CA GLU A 357 -3.11 10.86 -31.07
C GLU A 357 -2.50 11.86 -32.07
N LYS A 358 -1.16 11.90 -32.14
CA LYS A 358 -0.39 12.55 -33.21
C LYS A 358 0.16 11.49 -34.15
#